data_9602a57c12b1eb4f4a3b9fbb27d85c97
#
_entry.id   9602a57c12b1eb4f4a3b9fbb27d85c97
#
_cell.length_a   1.000
_cell.length_b   1.000
_cell.length_c   1.000
_cell.angle_alpha   90.00
_cell.angle_beta   90.00
_cell.angle_gamma   90.00
#
_symmetry.space_group_name_H-M   'P 1'
#
loop_
_entity.id
_entity.type
_entity.pdbx_description
1 polymer ?
#
loop_
_entity_poly.entity_id
_entity_poly.type
_entity_poly.pdbx_seq_one_letter_code
_entity_poly.pdbx_strand_id
1 'polypeptide(L)'
;MRLLFVHQNFPGQYRHLAAHYAALPGHEVLAVGEKRNLLARPQIPGVKLLGYQLRPDPRPGTFEAGFLRAVQRGRAVAGGAAQLRRSGFRPDVVFAHIGWGEALFLKDIFPEAKLLLYCEFFYRARGADTGFDPEFPPSSASFARLRVMNAPLLMALEAADLGVAPTHWQRRQFSPGYKDRIAVIHDGVDTDRVLPGEQPEEELITYVARNLEPYRGFHVFMRAIPEIQRRRPKARIVIVGGDEVSYSPRLPPGQTYRERLLREIEGKADLSRVTFMGKIPYTAYLDVLRKSSVHVYLTYPFVLSWSLLEAMSAGCLVVGSRTAPVQEVIRDGENGLLVDFFSAEAIAARVDEALSMDSRLIRSRARATAIEGFDLKRVCLPAQLQLVSWLRNQGPDARNDAGASLLQDSQQVVVRVGEHRQPRLVGDLLGALGDARPGE
;
A
#
# COMPACT_ATOMS: atom_id res chain seq x y z
N MET A 1 -3.30 17.06 -22.48
CA MET A 1 -3.32 17.55 -21.08
C MET A 1 -1.90 17.83 -20.60
N ARG A 2 -1.76 18.78 -19.69
CA ARG A 2 -0.53 19.04 -18.94
C ARG A 2 -0.66 18.46 -17.54
N LEU A 3 0.22 17.57 -17.15
CA LEU A 3 0.14 16.82 -15.89
C LEU A 3 1.42 17.04 -15.08
N LEU A 4 1.25 17.27 -13.79
CA LEU A 4 2.36 17.43 -12.86
C LEU A 4 2.28 16.35 -11.77
N PHE A 5 3.27 15.49 -11.69
CA PHE A 5 3.42 14.50 -10.62
C PHE A 5 4.41 14.99 -9.57
N VAL A 6 4.04 14.95 -8.31
CA VAL A 6 4.87 15.40 -7.19
C VAL A 6 5.05 14.28 -6.18
N HIS A 7 6.27 13.76 -6.10
CA HIS A 7 6.60 12.65 -5.21
C HIS A 7 8.10 12.58 -4.95
N GLN A 8 8.54 12.66 -3.67
CA GLN A 8 9.97 12.66 -3.32
C GLN A 8 10.76 11.48 -3.94
N ASN A 9 10.10 10.35 -4.11
CA ASN A 9 10.65 9.12 -4.66
C ASN A 9 10.06 8.79 -6.03
N PHE A 10 9.73 9.81 -6.85
CA PHE A 10 9.16 9.54 -8.16
C PHE A 10 9.95 8.45 -8.91
N PRO A 11 9.28 7.50 -9.60
CA PRO A 11 7.85 7.47 -9.89
C PRO A 11 6.95 6.97 -8.74
N GLY A 12 7.46 6.22 -7.75
CA GLY A 12 6.67 5.68 -6.65
C GLY A 12 5.37 5.03 -7.13
N GLN A 13 4.25 5.39 -6.52
CA GLN A 13 2.92 4.90 -6.84
C GLN A 13 2.41 5.37 -8.20
N TYR A 14 2.97 6.45 -8.74
CA TYR A 14 2.55 7.02 -10.04
C TYR A 14 3.19 6.35 -11.25
N ARG A 15 4.01 5.29 -11.09
CA ARG A 15 4.78 4.65 -12.15
C ARG A 15 3.95 4.34 -13.41
N HIS A 16 2.80 3.71 -13.22
CA HIS A 16 1.97 3.25 -14.32
C HIS A 16 1.13 4.38 -14.92
N LEU A 17 0.57 5.23 -14.07
CA LEU A 17 -0.24 6.37 -14.51
C LEU A 17 0.60 7.40 -15.27
N ALA A 18 1.80 7.74 -14.77
CA ALA A 18 2.71 8.68 -15.45
C ALA A 18 3.22 8.10 -16.78
N ALA A 19 3.56 6.82 -16.83
CA ALA A 19 3.98 6.15 -18.07
C ALA A 19 2.85 6.12 -19.11
N HIS A 20 1.62 5.85 -18.69
CA HIS A 20 0.46 5.86 -19.59
C HIS A 20 0.28 7.23 -20.25
N TYR A 21 0.23 8.30 -19.46
CA TYR A 21 0.03 9.64 -20.01
C TYR A 21 1.21 10.13 -20.83
N ALA A 22 2.45 9.79 -20.45
CA ALA A 22 3.64 10.17 -21.20
C ALA A 22 3.74 9.50 -22.59
N ALA A 23 3.10 8.34 -22.76
CA ALA A 23 3.04 7.63 -24.03
C ALA A 23 1.95 8.15 -24.97
N LEU A 24 1.00 8.97 -24.49
CA LEU A 24 -0.13 9.47 -25.29
C LEU A 24 0.24 10.78 -26.02
N PRO A 25 -0.04 10.90 -27.33
CA PRO A 25 0.13 12.16 -28.06
C PRO A 25 -0.69 13.30 -27.44
N GLY A 26 -0.16 14.52 -27.50
CA GLY A 26 -0.83 15.71 -27.00
C GLY A 26 -0.86 15.86 -25.48
N HIS A 27 -0.10 15.01 -24.75
CA HIS A 27 0.09 15.15 -23.32
C HIS A 27 1.50 15.65 -23.00
N GLU A 28 1.61 16.55 -22.03
CA GLU A 28 2.87 17.01 -21.48
C GLU A 28 2.93 16.57 -20.00
N VAL A 29 3.90 15.71 -19.66
CA VAL A 29 4.03 15.12 -18.34
C VAL A 29 5.34 15.57 -17.69
N LEU A 30 5.21 16.25 -16.56
CA LEU A 30 6.33 16.65 -15.71
C LEU A 30 6.25 15.94 -14.36
N ALA A 31 7.41 15.70 -13.76
CA ALA A 31 7.48 15.21 -12.39
C ALA A 31 8.49 15.99 -11.55
N VAL A 32 8.11 16.26 -10.30
CA VAL A 32 8.94 16.90 -9.28
C VAL A 32 9.25 15.90 -8.19
N GLY A 33 10.54 15.76 -7.83
CA GLY A 33 10.96 14.86 -6.77
C GLY A 33 12.28 15.29 -6.13
N GLU A 34 12.70 14.60 -5.06
CA GLU A 34 13.99 14.87 -4.43
C GLU A 34 15.14 14.43 -5.35
N LYS A 35 16.04 15.34 -5.70
CA LYS A 35 17.08 15.15 -6.73
C LYS A 35 17.85 13.84 -6.56
N ARG A 36 18.33 13.53 -5.34
CA ARG A 36 19.08 12.30 -5.07
C ARG A 36 18.28 11.03 -5.37
N ASN A 37 16.96 11.06 -5.10
CA ASN A 37 16.08 9.91 -5.33
C ASN A 37 15.72 9.74 -6.81
N LEU A 38 15.56 10.86 -7.54
CA LEU A 38 15.34 10.84 -8.99
C LEU A 38 16.54 10.22 -9.72
N LEU A 39 17.77 10.59 -9.31
CA LEU A 39 19.01 10.06 -9.90
C LEU A 39 19.23 8.56 -9.63
N ALA A 40 18.72 8.05 -8.50
CA ALA A 40 18.87 6.66 -8.08
C ALA A 40 17.81 5.71 -8.68
N ARG A 41 16.89 6.21 -9.50
CA ARG A 41 15.72 5.43 -9.99
C ARG A 41 15.64 5.44 -11.50
N PRO A 42 15.07 4.37 -12.11
CA PRO A 42 14.76 4.36 -13.53
C PRO A 42 13.83 5.51 -13.91
N GLN A 43 14.14 6.19 -14.99
CA GLN A 43 13.31 7.24 -15.55
C GLN A 43 12.20 6.67 -16.42
N ILE A 44 11.07 7.36 -16.46
CA ILE A 44 9.96 7.02 -17.37
C ILE A 44 10.17 7.80 -18.67
N PRO A 45 10.25 7.14 -19.84
CA PRO A 45 10.35 7.82 -21.12
C PRO A 45 9.21 8.83 -21.34
N GLY A 46 9.52 10.01 -21.84
CA GLY A 46 8.54 11.07 -22.09
C GLY A 46 8.16 11.93 -20.88
N VAL A 47 8.63 11.59 -19.67
CA VAL A 47 8.43 12.41 -18.47
C VAL A 47 9.61 13.37 -18.26
N LYS A 48 9.34 14.66 -18.20
CA LYS A 48 10.33 15.70 -17.85
C LYS A 48 10.50 15.74 -16.33
N LEU A 49 11.74 15.69 -15.81
CA LEU A 49 12.03 15.65 -14.38
C LEU A 49 12.58 16.99 -13.87
N LEU A 50 12.06 17.44 -12.73
CA LEU A 50 12.56 18.57 -11.96
C LEU A 50 12.94 18.10 -10.55
N GLY A 51 14.23 18.19 -10.22
CA GLY A 51 14.74 17.78 -8.90
C GLY A 51 14.81 18.95 -7.93
N TYR A 52 14.21 18.83 -6.74
CA TYR A 52 14.47 19.74 -5.62
C TYR A 52 15.52 19.14 -4.67
N GLN A 53 16.16 20.00 -3.89
CA GLN A 53 17.11 19.60 -2.88
C GLN A 53 16.75 20.23 -1.52
N LEU A 54 16.76 19.43 -0.47
CA LEU A 54 16.52 19.93 0.88
C LEU A 54 17.81 20.35 1.56
N ARG A 55 17.73 21.42 2.31
CA ARG A 55 18.79 21.80 3.26
C ARG A 55 18.80 20.81 4.44
N PRO A 56 19.95 20.64 5.12
CA PRO A 56 19.98 19.89 6.37
C PRO A 56 18.90 20.39 7.35
N ASP A 57 18.38 19.47 8.16
CA ASP A 57 17.42 19.84 9.19
C ASP A 57 18.12 20.69 10.26
N PRO A 58 17.67 21.92 10.53
CA PRO A 58 18.29 22.79 11.51
C PRO A 58 18.04 22.32 12.95
N ARG A 59 17.05 21.45 13.19
CA ARG A 59 16.63 20.94 14.50
C ARG A 59 16.34 19.44 14.49
N PRO A 60 17.33 18.60 14.14
CA PRO A 60 17.12 17.16 14.10
C PRO A 60 16.76 16.64 15.50
N GLY A 61 15.77 15.73 15.58
CA GLY A 61 15.38 15.08 16.81
C GLY A 61 14.42 15.86 17.72
N THR A 62 14.09 17.12 17.40
CA THR A 62 13.08 17.87 18.17
C THR A 62 11.67 17.31 17.91
N PHE A 63 10.74 17.65 18.81
CA PHE A 63 9.35 17.23 18.72
C PHE A 63 8.69 17.64 17.40
N GLU A 64 8.95 18.85 16.94
CA GLU A 64 8.43 19.46 15.73
C GLU A 64 9.22 19.15 14.44
N ALA A 65 10.36 18.46 14.53
CA ALA A 65 11.27 18.23 13.40
C ALA A 65 10.56 17.70 12.14
N GLY A 66 9.64 16.73 12.31
CA GLY A 66 8.89 16.16 11.19
C GLY A 66 8.01 17.19 10.48
N PHE A 67 7.33 18.06 11.23
CA PHE A 67 6.53 19.15 10.68
C PHE A 67 7.38 20.18 9.95
N LEU A 68 8.45 20.64 10.57
CA LEU A 68 9.37 21.60 9.95
C LEU A 68 9.98 21.03 8.66
N ARG A 69 10.31 19.75 8.65
CA ARG A 69 10.81 19.06 7.46
C ARG A 69 9.77 19.01 6.35
N ALA A 70 8.50 18.76 6.67
CA ALA A 70 7.39 18.79 5.71
C ALA A 70 7.22 20.19 5.10
N VAL A 71 7.27 21.25 5.94
CA VAL A 71 7.18 22.64 5.47
C VAL A 71 8.37 23.01 4.57
N GLN A 72 9.60 22.61 4.93
CA GLN A 72 10.79 22.83 4.09
C GLN A 72 10.63 22.17 2.72
N ARG A 73 10.12 20.93 2.69
CA ARG A 73 9.89 20.20 1.45
C ARG A 73 8.82 20.87 0.60
N GLY A 74 7.69 21.25 1.20
CA GLY A 74 6.64 22.00 0.51
C GLY A 74 7.15 23.30 -0.10
N ARG A 75 7.97 24.07 0.63
CA ARG A 75 8.61 25.30 0.12
C ARG A 75 9.55 25.03 -1.06
N ALA A 76 10.36 23.97 -0.98
CA ALA A 76 11.27 23.60 -2.07
C ALA A 76 10.49 23.23 -3.34
N VAL A 77 9.41 22.44 -3.21
CA VAL A 77 8.51 22.08 -4.30
C VAL A 77 7.79 23.33 -4.85
N ALA A 78 7.27 24.20 -3.99
CA ALA A 78 6.62 25.43 -4.41
C ALA A 78 7.56 26.35 -5.20
N GLY A 79 8.83 26.44 -4.83
CA GLY A 79 9.86 27.17 -5.57
C GLY A 79 10.03 26.65 -7.00
N GLY A 80 10.14 25.33 -7.16
CA GLY A 80 10.20 24.68 -8.48
C GLY A 80 8.90 24.85 -9.29
N ALA A 81 7.75 24.67 -8.65
CA ALA A 81 6.44 24.88 -9.25
C ALA A 81 6.25 26.33 -9.74
N ALA A 82 6.67 27.33 -8.95
CA ALA A 82 6.64 28.73 -9.34
C ALA A 82 7.55 29.03 -10.56
N GLN A 83 8.70 28.36 -10.66
CA GLN A 83 9.56 28.44 -11.83
C GLN A 83 8.86 27.85 -13.07
N LEU A 84 8.25 26.69 -12.96
CA LEU A 84 7.43 26.10 -14.03
C LEU A 84 6.30 27.05 -14.47
N ARG A 85 5.59 27.66 -13.50
CA ARG A 85 4.53 28.63 -13.82
C ARG A 85 5.07 29.85 -14.59
N ARG A 86 6.23 30.38 -14.21
CA ARG A 86 6.88 31.49 -14.92
C ARG A 86 7.31 31.14 -16.36
N SER A 87 7.72 29.86 -16.58
CA SER A 87 8.03 29.39 -17.94
C SER A 87 6.79 29.06 -18.79
N GLY A 88 5.58 29.37 -18.32
CA GLY A 88 4.34 29.18 -19.06
C GLY A 88 3.69 27.80 -18.85
N PHE A 89 4.24 26.92 -18.00
CA PHE A 89 3.60 25.65 -17.69
C PHE A 89 2.39 25.87 -16.77
N ARG A 90 1.25 25.35 -17.19
CA ARG A 90 -0.01 25.36 -16.42
C ARG A 90 -0.58 23.95 -16.45
N PRO A 91 -0.46 23.18 -15.35
CA PRO A 91 -1.01 21.83 -15.29
C PRO A 91 -2.54 21.87 -15.23
N ASP A 92 -3.17 20.92 -15.93
CA ASP A 92 -4.60 20.65 -15.79
C ASP A 92 -4.85 19.89 -14.47
N VAL A 93 -3.96 18.92 -14.15
CA VAL A 93 -4.03 18.11 -12.95
C VAL A 93 -2.65 18.00 -12.31
N VAL A 94 -2.62 18.17 -10.99
CA VAL A 94 -1.45 17.92 -10.14
C VAL A 94 -1.72 16.70 -9.27
N PHE A 95 -0.86 15.71 -9.38
CA PHE A 95 -0.84 14.52 -8.52
C PHE A 95 0.22 14.70 -7.45
N ALA A 96 -0.13 14.58 -6.18
CA ALA A 96 0.84 14.72 -5.10
C ALA A 96 0.63 13.68 -4.01
N HIS A 97 1.73 13.14 -3.48
CA HIS A 97 1.67 12.27 -2.31
C HIS A 97 1.48 13.11 -1.05
N ILE A 98 0.51 12.74 -0.21
CA ILE A 98 0.15 13.50 0.98
C ILE A 98 1.22 13.48 2.09
N GLY A 99 2.03 12.41 2.16
CA GLY A 99 2.75 12.00 3.37
C GLY A 99 3.92 12.88 3.80
N TRP A 100 4.54 13.66 2.91
CA TRP A 100 5.85 14.28 3.21
C TRP A 100 5.89 15.80 3.12
N GLY A 101 4.76 16.45 2.88
CA GLY A 101 4.63 17.91 2.82
C GLY A 101 4.80 18.53 1.43
N GLU A 102 5.08 17.75 0.39
CA GLU A 102 5.27 18.25 -0.98
C GLU A 102 4.02 18.91 -1.55
N ALA A 103 2.84 18.48 -1.09
CA ALA A 103 1.55 18.99 -1.55
C ALA A 103 1.16 20.35 -0.97
N LEU A 104 1.82 20.82 0.10
CA LEU A 104 1.34 21.90 0.96
C LEU A 104 0.97 23.21 0.23
N PHE A 105 1.76 23.61 -0.76
CA PHE A 105 1.62 24.93 -1.39
C PHE A 105 1.34 24.86 -2.90
N LEU A 106 0.94 23.69 -3.41
CA LEU A 106 0.74 23.51 -4.86
C LEU A 106 -0.46 24.29 -5.39
N LYS A 107 -1.55 24.39 -4.60
CA LYS A 107 -2.72 25.18 -4.98
C LYS A 107 -2.46 26.69 -4.95
N ASP A 108 -1.55 27.17 -4.10
CA ASP A 108 -1.15 28.58 -4.11
C ASP A 108 -0.40 28.97 -5.39
N ILE A 109 0.33 28.00 -5.96
CA ILE A 109 1.07 28.20 -7.22
C ILE A 109 0.19 27.93 -8.43
N PHE A 110 -0.65 26.90 -8.41
CA PHE A 110 -1.53 26.49 -9.51
C PHE A 110 -2.99 26.45 -9.05
N PRO A 111 -3.63 27.59 -8.76
CA PRO A 111 -4.99 27.64 -8.23
C PRO A 111 -6.03 27.01 -9.16
N GLU A 112 -5.80 27.10 -10.48
CA GLU A 112 -6.71 26.56 -11.50
C GLU A 112 -6.57 25.04 -11.69
N ALA A 113 -5.42 24.46 -11.33
CA ALA A 113 -5.17 23.05 -11.52
C ALA A 113 -5.97 22.21 -10.52
N LYS A 114 -6.48 21.07 -10.95
CA LYS A 114 -7.06 20.08 -10.05
C LYS A 114 -5.96 19.39 -9.25
N LEU A 115 -6.06 19.38 -7.91
CA LEU A 115 -5.11 18.71 -7.03
C LEU A 115 -5.69 17.38 -6.55
N LEU A 116 -5.11 16.27 -7.04
CA LEU A 116 -5.43 14.91 -6.64
C LEU A 116 -4.34 14.38 -5.69
N LEU A 117 -4.72 14.10 -4.45
CA LEU A 117 -3.79 13.59 -3.43
C LEU A 117 -3.79 12.06 -3.40
N TYR A 118 -2.60 11.46 -3.36
CA TYR A 118 -2.44 10.07 -2.97
C TYR A 118 -2.43 9.97 -1.45
N CYS A 119 -3.55 9.49 -0.91
CA CYS A 119 -3.85 9.41 0.51
C CYS A 119 -3.40 8.04 1.07
N GLU A 120 -2.07 7.84 1.20
CA GLU A 120 -1.51 6.56 1.62
C GLU A 120 -1.90 6.21 3.05
N PHE A 121 -1.78 7.14 3.99
CA PHE A 121 -2.09 6.87 5.40
C PHE A 121 -2.34 8.16 6.20
N PHE A 122 -3.19 8.05 7.23
CA PHE A 122 -3.41 9.07 8.25
C PHE A 122 -3.22 8.42 9.62
N TYR A 123 -2.34 8.99 10.44
CA TYR A 123 -1.91 8.37 11.68
C TYR A 123 -2.97 8.46 12.78
N ARG A 124 -3.22 7.35 13.47
CA ARG A 124 -4.17 7.24 14.57
C ARG A 124 -3.46 6.89 15.87
N ALA A 125 -3.90 7.53 16.96
CA ALA A 125 -3.38 7.21 18.28
C ALA A 125 -3.85 5.84 18.82
N ARG A 126 -4.95 5.30 18.27
CA ARG A 126 -5.53 4.01 18.67
C ARG A 126 -6.17 3.32 17.47
N GLY A 127 -6.16 2.00 17.48
CA GLY A 127 -6.82 1.17 16.46
C GLY A 127 -6.08 1.09 15.13
N ALA A 128 -4.83 1.55 15.07
CA ALA A 128 -3.93 1.43 13.93
C ALA A 128 -2.55 0.93 14.41
N ASP A 129 -1.49 1.31 13.72
CA ASP A 129 -0.11 0.87 13.98
C ASP A 129 0.45 1.29 15.35
N THR A 130 0.13 2.51 15.78
CA THR A 130 0.67 3.05 17.04
C THR A 130 0.10 2.33 18.26
N GLY A 131 0.98 1.72 19.05
CA GLY A 131 0.60 0.95 20.25
C GLY A 131 -0.08 -0.39 19.94
N PHE A 132 0.03 -0.88 18.71
CA PHE A 132 -0.47 -2.19 18.33
C PHE A 132 0.35 -3.31 18.99
N ASP A 133 1.67 -3.17 19.01
CA ASP A 133 2.58 -4.18 19.52
C ASP A 133 3.02 -3.82 20.95
N PRO A 134 2.68 -4.68 21.95
CA PRO A 134 3.06 -4.44 23.33
C PRO A 134 4.57 -4.52 23.58
N GLU A 135 5.36 -5.17 22.71
CA GLU A 135 6.82 -5.21 22.84
C GLU A 135 7.45 -3.83 22.49
N PHE A 136 6.72 -3.00 21.74
CA PHE A 136 7.16 -1.67 21.32
C PHE A 136 6.15 -0.58 21.74
N PRO A 137 5.96 -0.38 23.06
CA PRO A 137 4.92 0.54 23.56
C PRO A 137 5.25 1.98 23.17
N PRO A 138 4.25 2.78 22.75
CA PRO A 138 4.46 4.19 22.50
C PRO A 138 4.68 4.96 23.79
N SER A 139 5.52 5.97 23.77
CA SER A 139 5.62 6.94 24.86
C SER A 139 4.43 7.91 24.84
N SER A 140 4.18 8.61 25.95
CA SER A 140 3.16 9.68 26.00
C SER A 140 3.41 10.78 24.94
N ALA A 141 4.68 11.09 24.67
CA ALA A 141 5.09 12.02 23.61
C ALA A 141 4.76 11.50 22.20
N SER A 142 4.67 10.18 21.99
CA SER A 142 4.34 9.60 20.69
C SER A 142 2.96 10.01 20.22
N PHE A 143 1.95 9.99 21.09
CA PHE A 143 0.58 10.39 20.73
C PHE A 143 0.47 11.85 20.33
N ALA A 144 1.13 12.76 21.05
CA ALA A 144 1.17 14.17 20.68
C ALA A 144 1.93 14.39 19.35
N ARG A 145 3.01 13.65 19.13
CA ARG A 145 3.79 13.69 17.88
C ARG A 145 2.95 13.29 16.66
N LEU A 146 2.02 12.33 16.79
CA LEU A 146 1.11 11.98 15.70
C LEU A 146 0.25 13.16 15.23
N ARG A 147 -0.20 14.03 16.15
CA ARG A 147 -0.92 15.24 15.78
C ARG A 147 -0.07 16.19 14.94
N VAL A 148 1.20 16.34 15.33
CA VAL A 148 2.17 17.16 14.59
C VAL A 148 2.45 16.56 13.21
N MET A 149 2.55 15.23 13.12
CA MET A 149 2.73 14.53 11.85
C MET A 149 1.50 14.65 10.92
N ASN A 150 0.31 14.65 11.48
CA ASN A 150 -0.93 14.81 10.71
C ASN A 150 -1.21 16.26 10.28
N ALA A 151 -0.61 17.26 10.91
CA ALA A 151 -0.87 18.66 10.57
C ALA A 151 -0.61 18.99 9.08
N PRO A 152 0.55 18.63 8.48
CA PRO A 152 0.77 18.85 7.06
C PRO A 152 -0.21 18.06 6.16
N LEU A 153 -0.66 16.89 6.61
CA LEU A 153 -1.66 16.11 5.87
C LEU A 153 -3.01 16.82 5.84
N LEU A 154 -3.45 17.37 6.97
CA LEU A 154 -4.68 18.15 7.06
C LEU A 154 -4.62 19.41 6.19
N MET A 155 -3.49 20.14 6.22
CA MET A 155 -3.28 21.31 5.34
C MET A 155 -3.38 20.93 3.86
N ALA A 156 -2.79 19.82 3.47
CA ALA A 156 -2.85 19.35 2.09
C ALA A 156 -4.27 18.91 1.69
N LEU A 157 -5.00 18.21 2.58
CA LEU A 157 -6.40 17.79 2.36
C LEU A 157 -7.35 18.97 2.20
N GLU A 158 -7.13 20.05 2.97
CA GLU A 158 -7.92 21.27 2.86
C GLU A 158 -7.79 21.91 1.48
N ALA A 159 -6.58 21.95 0.94
CA ALA A 159 -6.29 22.52 -0.36
C ALA A 159 -6.70 21.61 -1.54
N ALA A 160 -6.85 20.31 -1.33
CA ALA A 160 -7.08 19.35 -2.40
C ALA A 160 -8.50 19.37 -2.96
N ASP A 161 -8.63 19.07 -4.24
CA ASP A 161 -9.93 18.85 -4.87
C ASP A 161 -10.43 17.42 -4.58
N LEU A 162 -9.53 16.43 -4.56
CA LEU A 162 -9.87 15.02 -4.33
C LEU A 162 -8.67 14.25 -3.75
N GLY A 163 -8.95 13.14 -3.09
CA GLY A 163 -7.96 12.14 -2.68
C GLY A 163 -8.20 10.77 -3.30
N VAL A 164 -7.16 9.94 -3.34
CA VAL A 164 -7.26 8.51 -3.65
C VAL A 164 -6.45 7.72 -2.62
N ALA A 165 -7.07 6.70 -2.03
CA ALA A 165 -6.43 5.76 -1.11
C ALA A 165 -6.40 4.36 -1.75
N PRO A 166 -5.36 3.54 -1.51
CA PRO A 166 -5.25 2.24 -2.14
C PRO A 166 -6.21 1.18 -1.58
N THR A 167 -6.70 1.34 -0.35
CA THR A 167 -7.60 0.39 0.32
C THR A 167 -8.68 1.11 1.14
N HIS A 168 -9.79 0.42 1.40
CA HIS A 168 -10.84 0.94 2.30
C HIS A 168 -10.32 1.10 3.73
N TRP A 169 -9.45 0.20 4.19
CA TRP A 169 -8.77 0.32 5.47
C TRP A 169 -8.01 1.65 5.58
N GLN A 170 -7.18 1.96 4.60
CA GLN A 170 -6.37 3.20 4.58
C GLN A 170 -7.28 4.44 4.51
N ARG A 171 -8.32 4.43 3.67
CA ARG A 171 -9.32 5.51 3.63
C ARG A 171 -9.98 5.73 4.99
N ARG A 172 -10.34 4.66 5.71
CA ARG A 172 -10.97 4.76 7.04
C ARG A 172 -10.09 5.41 8.11
N GLN A 173 -8.78 5.50 7.90
CA GLN A 173 -7.89 6.22 8.83
C GLN A 173 -8.10 7.74 8.76
N PHE A 174 -8.54 8.28 7.65
CA PHE A 174 -8.81 9.72 7.52
C PHE A 174 -10.03 10.15 8.33
N SER A 175 -10.04 11.44 8.74
CA SER A 175 -11.15 11.95 9.53
C SER A 175 -12.46 12.03 8.71
N PRO A 176 -13.63 11.94 9.36
CA PRO A 176 -14.92 11.93 8.66
C PRO A 176 -15.10 13.08 7.67
N GLY A 177 -14.62 14.30 7.99
CA GLY A 177 -14.77 15.47 7.13
C GLY A 177 -14.02 15.39 5.79
N TYR A 178 -13.06 14.46 5.66
CA TYR A 178 -12.28 14.32 4.42
C TYR A 178 -12.48 12.98 3.70
N LYS A 179 -12.83 11.91 4.43
CA LYS A 179 -12.90 10.56 3.86
C LYS A 179 -13.88 10.44 2.69
N ASP A 180 -14.93 11.26 2.65
CA ASP A 180 -15.94 11.23 1.58
C ASP A 180 -15.45 11.88 0.28
N ARG A 181 -14.35 12.63 0.36
CA ARG A 181 -13.60 13.14 -0.80
C ARG A 181 -12.38 12.26 -1.15
N ILE A 182 -12.31 11.03 -0.66
CA ILE A 182 -11.22 10.09 -0.94
C ILE A 182 -11.81 8.86 -1.61
N ALA A 183 -11.53 8.70 -2.91
CA ALA A 183 -11.85 7.49 -3.65
C ALA A 183 -10.94 6.33 -3.21
N VAL A 184 -11.38 5.09 -3.41
CA VAL A 184 -10.54 3.91 -3.14
C VAL A 184 -10.20 3.23 -4.46
N ILE A 185 -8.93 3.35 -4.86
CA ILE A 185 -8.39 2.69 -6.05
C ILE A 185 -6.97 2.25 -5.73
N HIS A 186 -6.71 0.95 -5.84
CA HIS A 186 -5.38 0.40 -5.60
C HIS A 186 -4.41 0.75 -6.74
N ASP A 187 -3.09 0.70 -6.44
CA ASP A 187 -2.03 0.97 -7.43
C ASP A 187 -1.99 -0.07 -8.55
N GLY A 188 -2.50 -1.27 -8.28
CA GLY A 188 -2.54 -2.40 -9.20
C GLY A 188 -1.31 -3.31 -9.13
N VAL A 189 -1.52 -4.57 -9.49
CA VAL A 189 -0.50 -5.59 -9.71
C VAL A 189 -0.55 -6.04 -11.16
N ASP A 190 0.57 -6.08 -11.84
CA ASP A 190 0.64 -6.63 -13.21
C ASP A 190 0.52 -8.17 -13.16
N THR A 191 -0.73 -8.66 -13.16
CA THR A 191 -1.03 -10.09 -13.05
C THR A 191 -0.60 -10.89 -14.28
N ASP A 192 -0.32 -10.22 -15.42
CA ASP A 192 0.26 -10.86 -16.61
C ASP A 192 1.78 -11.12 -16.44
N ARG A 193 2.45 -10.35 -15.58
CA ARG A 193 3.86 -10.51 -15.23
C ARG A 193 4.05 -11.38 -13.98
N VAL A 194 3.18 -11.20 -12.98
CA VAL A 194 3.21 -11.95 -11.73
C VAL A 194 2.37 -13.22 -11.91
N LEU A 195 2.98 -14.22 -12.53
CA LEU A 195 2.37 -15.51 -12.86
C LEU A 195 2.75 -16.58 -11.84
N PRO A 196 1.88 -17.59 -11.61
CA PRO A 196 2.24 -18.78 -10.85
C PRO A 196 3.44 -19.51 -11.46
N GLY A 197 4.18 -20.22 -10.61
CA GLY A 197 5.14 -21.24 -11.05
C GLY A 197 4.45 -22.51 -11.48
N GLU A 198 5.20 -23.45 -12.09
CA GLU A 198 4.67 -24.76 -12.48
C GLU A 198 4.26 -25.57 -11.24
N GLN A 199 5.17 -25.68 -10.28
CA GLN A 199 4.90 -26.32 -8.99
C GLN A 199 5.70 -25.62 -7.87
N PRO A 200 5.12 -25.48 -6.67
CA PRO A 200 5.89 -25.04 -5.51
C PRO A 200 6.95 -26.07 -5.13
N GLU A 201 8.08 -25.60 -4.59
CA GLU A 201 9.08 -26.49 -3.99
C GLU A 201 8.56 -27.07 -2.68
N GLU A 202 8.70 -28.36 -2.47
CA GLU A 202 8.19 -29.06 -1.27
C GLU A 202 8.72 -28.40 0.01
N GLU A 203 7.83 -28.11 0.93
CA GLU A 203 8.07 -27.50 2.25
C GLU A 203 8.94 -26.21 2.18
N LEU A 204 8.87 -25.45 1.09
CA LEU A 204 9.50 -24.14 1.01
C LEU A 204 8.60 -23.05 1.59
N ILE A 205 9.01 -22.51 2.72
CA ILE A 205 8.32 -21.41 3.41
C ILE A 205 9.03 -20.11 3.06
N THR A 206 8.29 -19.10 2.63
CA THR A 206 8.85 -17.80 2.26
C THR A 206 8.30 -16.67 3.12
N TYR A 207 9.14 -15.70 3.41
CA TYR A 207 8.78 -14.45 4.07
C TYR A 207 9.45 -13.31 3.30
N VAL A 208 8.68 -12.27 2.96
CA VAL A 208 9.20 -11.12 2.21
C VAL A 208 8.76 -9.81 2.84
N ALA A 209 9.71 -8.92 3.09
CA ALA A 209 9.47 -7.55 3.51
C ALA A 209 10.49 -6.61 2.85
N ARG A 210 10.19 -5.31 2.76
CA ARG A 210 11.18 -4.32 2.31
C ARG A 210 12.39 -4.31 3.22
N ASN A 211 12.12 -4.25 4.54
CA ASN A 211 13.10 -4.34 5.60
C ASN A 211 12.61 -5.31 6.67
N LEU A 212 13.56 -6.02 7.29
CA LEU A 212 13.31 -7.04 8.31
C LEU A 212 13.10 -6.37 9.67
N GLU A 213 11.87 -5.94 9.93
CA GLU A 213 11.51 -5.12 11.08
C GLU A 213 10.16 -5.52 11.70
N PRO A 214 9.89 -5.15 12.97
CA PRO A 214 8.67 -5.51 13.70
C PRO A 214 7.36 -5.12 12.99
N TYR A 215 7.28 -3.97 12.31
CA TYR A 215 6.07 -3.56 11.58
C TYR A 215 5.59 -4.58 10.55
N ARG A 216 6.48 -5.44 10.07
CA ARG A 216 6.16 -6.54 9.15
C ARG A 216 6.14 -7.91 9.85
N GLY A 217 6.07 -7.92 11.19
CA GLY A 217 5.96 -9.15 11.98
C GLY A 217 7.24 -10.00 11.97
N PHE A 218 8.37 -9.46 11.53
CA PHE A 218 9.61 -10.22 11.39
C PHE A 218 10.04 -10.88 12.72
N HIS A 219 9.89 -10.19 13.85
CA HIS A 219 10.23 -10.71 15.17
C HIS A 219 9.35 -11.92 15.58
N VAL A 220 8.05 -11.89 15.27
CA VAL A 220 7.17 -13.01 15.57
C VAL A 220 7.41 -14.18 14.62
N PHE A 221 7.66 -13.90 13.32
CA PHE A 221 8.01 -14.94 12.36
C PHE A 221 9.31 -15.67 12.73
N MET A 222 10.37 -14.92 13.11
CA MET A 222 11.63 -15.52 13.56
C MET A 222 11.43 -16.43 14.77
N ARG A 223 10.61 -16.02 15.73
CA ARG A 223 10.26 -16.84 16.92
C ARG A 223 9.43 -18.07 16.57
N ALA A 224 8.73 -18.05 15.44
CA ALA A 224 7.97 -19.22 14.97
C ALA A 224 8.87 -20.29 14.32
N ILE A 225 10.05 -19.93 13.82
CA ILE A 225 10.94 -20.84 13.08
C ILE A 225 11.29 -22.13 13.86
N PRO A 226 11.69 -22.10 15.15
CA PRO A 226 11.97 -23.33 15.89
C PRO A 226 10.80 -24.31 15.90
N GLU A 227 9.59 -23.82 16.14
CA GLU A 227 8.39 -24.64 16.18
C GLU A 227 7.97 -25.12 14.78
N ILE A 228 8.13 -24.30 13.74
CA ILE A 228 7.93 -24.71 12.33
C ILE A 228 8.86 -25.90 12.02
N GLN A 229 10.14 -25.81 12.35
CA GLN A 229 11.12 -26.86 12.07
C GLN A 229 10.89 -28.13 12.91
N ARG A 230 10.38 -27.97 14.13
CA ARG A 230 9.99 -29.12 14.97
C ARG A 230 8.84 -29.91 14.34
N ARG A 231 7.82 -29.21 13.81
CA ARG A 231 6.66 -29.85 13.13
C ARG A 231 7.02 -30.34 11.73
N ARG A 232 7.88 -29.62 11.04
CA ARG A 232 8.34 -29.89 9.65
C ARG A 232 9.85 -29.99 9.57
N PRO A 233 10.43 -31.12 9.92
CA PRO A 233 11.88 -31.29 9.98
C PRO A 233 12.60 -31.10 8.63
N LYS A 234 11.90 -31.13 7.50
CA LYS A 234 12.46 -30.90 6.16
C LYS A 234 12.24 -29.48 5.67
N ALA A 235 11.46 -28.65 6.36
CA ALA A 235 11.11 -27.31 5.92
C ALA A 235 12.35 -26.46 5.68
N ARG A 236 12.37 -25.77 4.53
CA ARG A 236 13.34 -24.73 4.18
C ARG A 236 12.67 -23.39 4.24
N ILE A 237 13.38 -22.39 4.76
CA ILE A 237 12.84 -21.06 4.98
C ILE A 237 13.67 -20.05 4.20
N VAL A 238 13.04 -19.28 3.34
CA VAL A 238 13.67 -18.19 2.58
C VAL A 238 13.09 -16.85 3.01
N ILE A 239 13.98 -15.96 3.44
CA ILE A 239 13.67 -14.64 3.96
C ILE A 239 14.28 -13.58 3.04
N VAL A 240 13.43 -12.69 2.49
CA VAL A 240 13.84 -11.59 1.62
C VAL A 240 13.55 -10.27 2.32
N GLY A 241 14.54 -9.40 2.40
CA GLY A 241 14.42 -8.06 2.98
C GLY A 241 15.75 -7.46 3.39
N GLY A 242 15.81 -6.14 3.47
CA GLY A 242 17.01 -5.43 3.96
C GLY A 242 17.04 -5.33 5.48
N ASP A 243 18.20 -4.96 6.00
CA ASP A 243 18.42 -4.81 7.45
C ASP A 243 18.15 -3.39 7.97
N GLU A 244 17.74 -2.47 7.10
CA GLU A 244 17.38 -1.11 7.49
C GLU A 244 16.01 -1.08 8.17
N VAL A 245 15.74 0.03 8.86
CA VAL A 245 14.45 0.29 9.52
C VAL A 245 13.68 1.36 8.78
N SER A 246 12.44 1.05 8.39
CA SER A 246 11.51 1.97 7.73
C SER A 246 10.53 2.63 8.70
N TYR A 247 9.92 1.83 9.58
CA TYR A 247 8.79 2.24 10.43
C TYR A 247 9.00 1.94 11.90
N SER A 248 9.67 0.85 12.22
CA SER A 248 9.92 0.41 13.60
C SER A 248 10.90 1.32 14.35
N PRO A 249 10.96 1.22 15.68
CA PRO A 249 12.02 1.91 16.46
C PRO A 249 13.41 1.56 15.95
N ARG A 250 14.27 2.57 15.81
CA ARG A 250 15.65 2.33 15.41
C ARG A 250 16.43 1.68 16.53
N LEU A 251 17.22 0.68 16.19
CA LEU A 251 18.18 0.07 17.09
C LEU A 251 19.44 0.97 17.22
N PRO A 252 20.27 0.78 18.26
CA PRO A 252 21.57 1.42 18.35
C PRO A 252 22.41 1.22 17.09
N PRO A 253 23.31 2.16 16.76
CA PRO A 253 24.18 2.04 15.59
C PRO A 253 24.94 0.69 15.57
N GLY A 254 25.00 0.08 14.38
CA GLY A 254 25.65 -1.22 14.17
C GLY A 254 24.81 -2.44 14.56
N GLN A 255 23.57 -2.27 15.03
CA GLN A 255 22.67 -3.38 15.34
C GLN A 255 21.53 -3.47 14.32
N THR A 256 21.11 -4.69 14.02
CA THR A 256 19.97 -5.00 13.16
C THR A 256 18.97 -5.89 13.89
N TYR A 257 17.68 -5.80 13.48
CA TYR A 257 16.67 -6.72 14.00
C TYR A 257 16.98 -8.17 13.64
N ARG A 258 17.57 -8.41 12.47
CA ARG A 258 17.98 -9.76 12.05
C ARG A 258 18.99 -10.36 13.02
N GLU A 259 20.07 -9.67 13.33
CA GLU A 259 21.11 -10.16 14.26
C GLU A 259 20.57 -10.38 15.67
N ARG A 260 19.72 -9.46 16.15
CA ARG A 260 19.08 -9.59 17.45
C ARG A 260 18.22 -10.85 17.54
N LEU A 261 17.40 -11.10 16.51
CA LEU A 261 16.48 -12.23 16.48
C LEU A 261 17.16 -13.57 16.19
N LEU A 262 18.24 -13.57 15.41
CA LEU A 262 19.09 -14.75 15.23
C LEU A 262 19.67 -15.21 16.56
N ARG A 263 20.19 -14.30 17.39
CA ARG A 263 20.68 -14.61 18.76
C ARG A 263 19.56 -15.15 19.66
N GLU A 264 18.34 -14.65 19.51
CA GLU A 264 17.18 -15.10 20.32
C GLU A 264 16.80 -16.56 20.02
N ILE A 265 16.94 -17.03 18.79
CA ILE A 265 16.62 -18.39 18.35
C ILE A 265 17.84 -19.31 18.21
N GLU A 266 19.03 -18.84 18.57
CA GLU A 266 20.26 -19.61 18.54
C GLU A 266 20.14 -20.89 19.42
N GLY A 267 20.59 -22.01 18.89
CA GLY A 267 20.43 -23.33 19.56
C GLY A 267 19.02 -23.91 19.60
N LYS A 268 18.00 -23.15 19.14
CA LYS A 268 16.59 -23.59 19.10
C LYS A 268 16.13 -23.95 17.69
N ALA A 269 16.83 -23.45 16.67
CA ALA A 269 16.49 -23.66 15.25
C ALA A 269 17.73 -24.13 14.47
N ASP A 270 17.51 -24.94 13.42
CA ASP A 270 18.52 -25.28 12.44
C ASP A 270 18.66 -24.14 11.41
N LEU A 271 19.60 -23.25 11.66
CA LEU A 271 19.86 -22.09 10.82
C LEU A 271 20.44 -22.46 9.44
N SER A 272 20.93 -23.69 9.23
CA SER A 272 21.41 -24.15 7.91
C SER A 272 20.27 -24.25 6.89
N ARG A 273 19.02 -24.32 7.35
CA ARG A 273 17.80 -24.35 6.53
C ARG A 273 17.06 -23.01 6.48
N VAL A 274 17.68 -21.95 6.98
CA VAL A 274 17.15 -20.57 6.91
C VAL A 274 18.05 -19.72 6.04
N THR A 275 17.56 -19.28 4.90
CA THR A 275 18.33 -18.48 3.94
C THR A 275 17.85 -17.04 3.95
N PHE A 276 18.76 -16.10 4.26
CA PHE A 276 18.52 -14.66 4.15
C PHE A 276 19.08 -14.15 2.82
N MET A 277 18.24 -13.70 1.93
CA MET A 277 18.65 -13.24 0.60
C MET A 277 18.98 -11.74 0.53
N GLY A 278 18.69 -10.99 1.61
CA GLY A 278 18.80 -9.53 1.57
C GLY A 278 17.82 -8.90 0.58
N LYS A 279 18.19 -7.75 0.03
CA LYS A 279 17.44 -7.09 -1.06
C LYS A 279 17.85 -7.71 -2.39
N ILE A 280 16.91 -8.24 -3.13
CA ILE A 280 17.12 -8.92 -4.41
C ILE A 280 16.42 -8.18 -5.57
N PRO A 281 16.85 -8.38 -6.82
CA PRO A 281 16.16 -7.88 -7.99
C PRO A 281 14.71 -8.40 -8.07
N TYR A 282 13.82 -7.61 -8.69
CA TYR A 282 12.39 -7.93 -8.78
C TYR A 282 12.12 -9.29 -9.46
N THR A 283 12.89 -9.64 -10.47
CA THR A 283 12.79 -10.96 -11.14
C THR A 283 13.08 -12.10 -10.18
N ALA A 284 14.17 -12.03 -9.42
CA ALA A 284 14.52 -13.04 -8.42
C ALA A 284 13.48 -13.11 -7.28
N TYR A 285 12.90 -11.97 -6.91
CA TYR A 285 11.79 -11.93 -5.94
C TYR A 285 10.55 -12.67 -6.46
N LEU A 286 10.18 -12.50 -7.74
CA LEU A 286 9.07 -13.25 -8.33
C LEU A 286 9.36 -14.76 -8.36
N ASP A 287 10.60 -15.16 -8.59
CA ASP A 287 11.01 -16.57 -8.57
C ASP A 287 10.89 -17.17 -7.16
N VAL A 288 11.21 -16.40 -6.11
CA VAL A 288 10.97 -16.82 -4.72
C VAL A 288 9.48 -17.07 -4.47
N LEU A 289 8.59 -16.18 -4.93
CA LEU A 289 7.16 -16.37 -4.79
C LEU A 289 6.65 -17.60 -5.56
N ARG A 290 7.08 -17.79 -6.79
CA ARG A 290 6.66 -18.92 -7.64
C ARG A 290 7.00 -20.27 -7.03
N LYS A 291 8.11 -20.35 -6.31
CA LYS A 291 8.60 -21.57 -5.65
C LYS A 291 7.97 -21.82 -4.28
N SER A 292 7.29 -20.83 -3.72
CA SER A 292 6.77 -20.88 -2.35
C SER A 292 5.65 -21.89 -2.16
N SER A 293 5.86 -22.85 -1.25
CA SER A 293 4.80 -23.72 -0.76
C SER A 293 3.85 -22.98 0.18
N VAL A 294 4.40 -22.17 1.09
CA VAL A 294 3.64 -21.32 1.99
C VAL A 294 4.32 -19.96 2.10
N HIS A 295 3.58 -18.90 1.85
CA HIS A 295 4.05 -17.52 2.00
C HIS A 295 3.51 -16.91 3.28
N VAL A 296 4.39 -16.58 4.23
CA VAL A 296 3.99 -15.91 5.47
C VAL A 296 4.03 -14.39 5.27
N TYR A 297 2.88 -13.74 5.47
CA TYR A 297 2.72 -12.29 5.36
C TYR A 297 2.15 -11.71 6.64
N LEU A 298 2.98 -11.02 7.41
CA LEU A 298 2.58 -10.37 8.64
C LEU A 298 2.71 -8.85 8.51
N THR A 299 1.77 -8.12 9.09
CA THR A 299 1.85 -6.65 9.14
C THR A 299 1.05 -6.12 10.32
N TYR A 300 1.51 -5.00 10.90
CA TYR A 300 0.69 -4.18 11.78
C TYR A 300 -0.55 -3.68 11.04
N PRO A 301 -1.57 -3.15 11.73
CA PRO A 301 -2.67 -2.42 11.12
C PRO A 301 -2.15 -1.11 10.50
N PHE A 302 -1.50 -1.23 9.35
CA PHE A 302 -0.77 -0.20 8.62
C PHE A 302 -1.01 -0.36 7.11
N VAL A 303 -0.19 0.26 6.27
CA VAL A 303 -0.26 0.16 4.81
C VAL A 303 -0.11 -1.28 4.35
N LEU A 304 -1.07 -1.78 3.58
CA LEU A 304 -0.99 -3.07 2.91
C LEU A 304 0.15 -3.04 1.88
N SER A 305 1.07 -4.01 1.95
CA SER A 305 2.17 -4.09 0.98
C SER A 305 1.70 -4.69 -0.34
N TRP A 306 2.22 -4.19 -1.45
CA TRP A 306 2.03 -4.80 -2.77
C TRP A 306 2.42 -6.28 -2.79
N SER A 307 3.41 -6.68 -1.98
CA SER A 307 3.91 -8.06 -1.92
C SER A 307 2.83 -9.09 -1.53
N LEU A 308 1.80 -8.70 -0.76
CA LEU A 308 0.67 -9.60 -0.49
C LEU A 308 -0.09 -9.93 -1.77
N LEU A 309 -0.45 -8.92 -2.54
CA LEU A 309 -1.20 -9.09 -3.79
C LEU A 309 -0.35 -9.77 -4.88
N GLU A 310 0.96 -9.49 -4.89
CA GLU A 310 1.89 -10.19 -5.77
C GLU A 310 2.03 -11.66 -5.39
N ALA A 311 2.08 -12.00 -4.10
CA ALA A 311 2.07 -13.39 -3.64
C ALA A 311 0.76 -14.10 -4.03
N MET A 312 -0.39 -13.46 -3.84
CA MET A 312 -1.70 -13.99 -4.26
C MET A 312 -1.76 -14.17 -5.79
N SER A 313 -1.27 -13.19 -6.56
CA SER A 313 -1.20 -13.27 -8.03
C SER A 313 -0.27 -14.39 -8.49
N ALA A 314 0.85 -14.62 -7.81
CA ALA A 314 1.76 -15.74 -8.07
C ALA A 314 1.19 -17.11 -7.64
N GLY A 315 -0.03 -17.15 -7.09
CA GLY A 315 -0.67 -18.38 -6.65
C GLY A 315 -0.05 -18.98 -5.37
N CYS A 316 0.58 -18.16 -4.51
CA CYS A 316 1.06 -18.63 -3.21
C CYS A 316 -0.11 -19.00 -2.29
N LEU A 317 0.07 -20.01 -1.45
CA LEU A 317 -0.75 -20.19 -0.27
C LEU A 317 -0.27 -19.22 0.80
N VAL A 318 -1.06 -18.18 1.06
CA VAL A 318 -0.67 -17.13 2.01
C VAL A 318 -1.19 -17.46 3.41
N VAL A 319 -0.29 -17.42 4.39
CA VAL A 319 -0.62 -17.35 5.82
C VAL A 319 -0.42 -15.89 6.25
N GLY A 320 -1.52 -15.15 6.37
CA GLY A 320 -1.53 -13.72 6.67
C GLY A 320 -1.91 -13.40 8.11
N SER A 321 -1.40 -12.29 8.67
CA SER A 321 -1.84 -11.82 9.98
C SER A 321 -3.32 -11.44 9.98
N ARG A 322 -4.04 -11.77 11.05
CA ARG A 322 -5.45 -11.37 11.28
C ARG A 322 -5.51 -9.88 11.71
N THR A 323 -5.01 -9.02 10.86
CA THR A 323 -5.05 -7.56 11.01
C THR A 323 -5.97 -6.94 9.98
N ALA A 324 -6.59 -5.82 10.31
CA ALA A 324 -7.65 -5.23 9.50
C ALA A 324 -7.28 -4.99 8.02
N PRO A 325 -6.07 -4.51 7.66
CA PRO A 325 -5.69 -4.36 6.25
C PRO A 325 -5.59 -5.69 5.50
N VAL A 326 -5.16 -6.77 6.18
CA VAL A 326 -5.06 -8.11 5.58
C VAL A 326 -6.43 -8.76 5.43
N GLN A 327 -7.30 -8.59 6.44
CA GLN A 327 -8.68 -9.09 6.41
C GLN A 327 -9.57 -8.42 5.36
N GLU A 328 -9.17 -7.27 4.84
CA GLU A 328 -9.85 -6.63 3.71
C GLU A 328 -9.68 -7.44 2.41
N VAL A 329 -8.57 -8.17 2.28
CA VAL A 329 -8.20 -8.92 1.08
C VAL A 329 -8.29 -10.43 1.27
N ILE A 330 -7.85 -10.94 2.41
CA ILE A 330 -7.85 -12.38 2.71
C ILE A 330 -9.09 -12.77 3.51
N ARG A 331 -9.82 -13.74 2.99
CA ARG A 331 -10.88 -14.47 3.68
C ARG A 331 -10.31 -15.81 4.13
N ASP A 332 -10.34 -16.05 5.45
CA ASP A 332 -9.76 -17.25 6.08
C ASP A 332 -10.36 -18.53 5.51
N GLY A 333 -9.50 -19.43 5.01
CA GLY A 333 -9.90 -20.70 4.40
C GLY A 333 -10.44 -20.61 2.97
N GLU A 334 -10.66 -19.39 2.42
CA GLU A 334 -11.20 -19.22 1.06
C GLU A 334 -10.11 -18.89 0.03
N ASN A 335 -9.36 -17.81 0.26
CA ASN A 335 -8.32 -17.30 -0.64
C ASN A 335 -6.98 -17.06 0.06
N GLY A 336 -6.84 -17.58 1.27
CA GLY A 336 -5.67 -17.54 2.12
C GLY A 336 -6.03 -18.01 3.51
N LEU A 337 -5.06 -18.05 4.40
CA LEU A 337 -5.21 -18.45 5.80
C LEU A 337 -4.86 -17.28 6.70
N LEU A 338 -5.64 -17.07 7.76
CA LEU A 338 -5.38 -16.00 8.73
C LEU A 338 -4.88 -16.57 10.05
N VAL A 339 -3.95 -15.85 10.69
CA VAL A 339 -3.33 -16.23 11.95
C VAL A 339 -3.23 -15.04 12.89
N ASP A 340 -3.22 -15.29 14.21
CA ASP A 340 -2.90 -14.27 15.20
C ASP A 340 -1.49 -13.72 14.97
N PHE A 341 -1.38 -12.40 14.88
CA PHE A 341 -0.10 -11.73 14.66
C PHE A 341 0.92 -12.01 15.77
N PHE A 342 0.47 -12.10 17.01
CA PHE A 342 1.35 -12.19 18.19
C PHE A 342 1.76 -13.60 18.58
N SER A 343 1.15 -14.64 18.01
CA SER A 343 1.41 -16.02 18.38
C SER A 343 2.35 -16.74 17.42
N ALA A 344 3.62 -16.85 17.80
CA ALA A 344 4.61 -17.62 17.06
C ALA A 344 4.20 -19.12 16.94
N GLU A 345 3.56 -19.67 17.97
CA GLU A 345 3.03 -21.04 17.96
C GLU A 345 1.87 -21.20 16.97
N ALA A 346 0.93 -20.22 16.96
CA ALA A 346 -0.19 -20.25 16.02
C ALA A 346 0.31 -20.10 14.57
N ILE A 347 1.34 -19.28 14.31
CA ILE A 347 1.97 -19.16 12.99
C ILE A 347 2.55 -20.52 12.57
N ALA A 348 3.30 -21.19 13.45
CA ALA A 348 3.86 -22.50 13.17
C ALA A 348 2.77 -23.57 12.90
N ALA A 349 1.72 -23.58 13.69
CA ALA A 349 0.58 -24.50 13.50
C ALA A 349 -0.14 -24.24 12.18
N ARG A 350 -0.34 -22.95 11.82
CA ARG A 350 -1.02 -22.57 10.56
C ARG A 350 -0.17 -22.88 9.33
N VAL A 351 1.15 -22.75 9.44
CA VAL A 351 2.09 -23.18 8.39
C VAL A 351 2.07 -24.69 8.22
N ASP A 352 2.05 -25.45 9.31
CA ASP A 352 1.96 -26.90 9.29
C ASP A 352 0.65 -27.39 8.65
N GLU A 353 -0.49 -26.80 9.02
CA GLU A 353 -1.78 -27.03 8.38
C GLU A 353 -1.72 -26.72 6.87
N ALA A 354 -1.16 -25.56 6.49
CA ALA A 354 -1.02 -25.13 5.11
C ALA A 354 -0.18 -26.10 4.26
N LEU A 355 0.86 -26.69 4.84
CA LEU A 355 1.70 -27.69 4.16
C LEU A 355 1.03 -29.07 4.06
N SER A 356 0.03 -29.36 4.91
CA SER A 356 -0.65 -30.65 4.94
C SER A 356 -1.90 -30.71 4.06
N MET A 357 -2.49 -29.56 3.73
CA MET A 357 -3.78 -29.48 3.04
C MET A 357 -3.65 -29.51 1.52
N ASP A 358 -4.71 -29.95 0.81
CA ASP A 358 -4.85 -29.68 -0.62
C ASP A 358 -5.19 -28.18 -0.82
N SER A 359 -4.19 -27.40 -1.15
CA SER A 359 -4.28 -25.95 -1.27
C SER A 359 -4.64 -25.45 -2.65
N ARG A 360 -4.87 -26.33 -3.65
CA ARG A 360 -5.09 -25.93 -5.05
C ARG A 360 -6.25 -24.94 -5.22
N LEU A 361 -7.36 -25.16 -4.54
CA LEU A 361 -8.53 -24.30 -4.61
C LEU A 361 -8.26 -22.91 -3.97
N ILE A 362 -7.61 -22.89 -2.80
CA ILE A 362 -7.28 -21.63 -2.09
C ILE A 362 -6.30 -20.80 -2.93
N ARG A 363 -5.26 -21.42 -3.51
CA ARG A 363 -4.31 -20.76 -4.41
C ARG A 363 -4.98 -20.18 -5.66
N SER A 364 -5.90 -20.94 -6.27
CA SER A 364 -6.68 -20.48 -7.42
C SER A 364 -7.55 -19.27 -7.06
N ARG A 365 -8.23 -19.31 -5.90
CA ARG A 365 -9.05 -18.20 -5.41
C ARG A 365 -8.21 -16.98 -5.00
N ALA A 366 -7.02 -17.20 -4.43
CA ALA A 366 -6.07 -16.12 -4.14
C ALA A 366 -5.71 -15.37 -5.44
N ARG A 367 -5.34 -16.10 -6.50
CA ARG A 367 -5.04 -15.51 -7.79
C ARG A 367 -6.25 -14.83 -8.42
N ALA A 368 -7.43 -15.45 -8.38
CA ALA A 368 -8.67 -14.83 -8.86
C ALA A 368 -8.95 -13.50 -8.16
N THR A 369 -8.78 -13.44 -6.83
CA THR A 369 -8.90 -12.19 -6.04
C THR A 369 -7.95 -11.11 -6.56
N ALA A 370 -6.69 -11.45 -6.84
CA ALA A 370 -5.71 -10.50 -7.36
C ALA A 370 -6.09 -10.00 -8.78
N ILE A 371 -6.56 -10.89 -9.65
CA ILE A 371 -6.97 -10.55 -11.03
C ILE A 371 -8.24 -9.69 -11.02
N GLU A 372 -9.27 -10.11 -10.29
CA GLU A 372 -10.59 -9.48 -10.32
C GLU A 372 -10.61 -8.12 -9.61
N GLY A 373 -9.83 -7.98 -8.53
CA GLY A 373 -9.86 -6.77 -7.70
C GLY A 373 -8.67 -5.83 -7.88
N PHE A 374 -7.52 -6.33 -8.32
CA PHE A 374 -6.26 -5.60 -8.22
C PHE A 374 -5.41 -5.64 -9.50
N ASP A 375 -5.91 -6.21 -10.61
CA ASP A 375 -5.16 -6.20 -11.86
C ASP A 375 -4.89 -4.77 -12.33
N LEU A 376 -3.61 -4.50 -12.59
CA LEU A 376 -3.15 -3.18 -13.02
C LEU A 376 -3.83 -2.73 -14.31
N LYS A 377 -3.89 -3.60 -15.33
CA LYS A 377 -4.28 -3.20 -16.68
C LYS A 377 -5.79 -3.24 -16.88
N ARG A 378 -6.48 -4.18 -16.22
CA ARG A 378 -7.91 -4.44 -16.40
C ARG A 378 -8.78 -3.71 -15.39
N VAL A 379 -8.23 -3.38 -14.20
CA VAL A 379 -9.00 -2.82 -13.07
C VAL A 379 -8.44 -1.48 -12.61
N CYS A 380 -7.21 -1.46 -12.09
CA CYS A 380 -6.73 -0.31 -11.32
C CYS A 380 -6.37 0.89 -12.20
N LEU A 381 -5.60 0.70 -13.28
CA LEU A 381 -5.24 1.79 -14.17
C LEU A 381 -6.46 2.39 -14.89
N PRO A 382 -7.39 1.60 -15.47
CA PRO A 382 -8.64 2.15 -16.01
C PRO A 382 -9.45 2.96 -15.00
N ALA A 383 -9.58 2.49 -13.76
CA ALA A 383 -10.27 3.23 -12.70
C ALA A 383 -9.56 4.55 -12.35
N GLN A 384 -8.22 4.56 -12.28
CA GLN A 384 -7.44 5.78 -12.07
C GLN A 384 -7.63 6.78 -13.22
N LEU A 385 -7.60 6.32 -14.46
CA LEU A 385 -7.81 7.16 -15.65
C LEU A 385 -9.22 7.76 -15.67
N GLN A 386 -10.23 6.97 -15.34
CA GLN A 386 -11.61 7.43 -15.23
C GLN A 386 -11.76 8.51 -14.14
N LEU A 387 -11.14 8.29 -12.96
CA LEU A 387 -11.12 9.28 -11.87
C LEU A 387 -10.50 10.61 -12.32
N VAL A 388 -9.38 10.56 -13.04
CA VAL A 388 -8.70 11.77 -13.55
C VAL A 388 -9.57 12.49 -14.58
N SER A 389 -10.19 11.76 -15.49
CA SER A 389 -11.11 12.32 -16.49
C SER A 389 -12.31 12.99 -15.84
N TRP A 390 -12.92 12.31 -14.86
CA TRP A 390 -14.03 12.86 -14.06
C TRP A 390 -13.61 14.14 -13.34
N LEU A 391 -12.50 14.10 -12.58
CA LEU A 391 -12.01 15.24 -11.78
C LEU A 391 -11.75 16.48 -12.67
N ARG A 392 -11.17 16.28 -13.85
CA ARG A 392 -10.90 17.38 -14.79
C ARG A 392 -12.18 18.08 -15.25
N ASN A 393 -13.26 17.33 -15.42
CA ASN A 393 -14.53 17.85 -15.93
C ASN A 393 -15.39 18.53 -14.85
N GLN A 394 -14.98 18.46 -13.58
CA GLN A 394 -15.68 19.16 -12.49
C GLN A 394 -15.39 20.66 -12.52
N GLY A 395 -16.42 21.48 -12.28
CA GLY A 395 -16.28 22.93 -12.12
C GLY A 395 -15.44 23.32 -10.88
N PRO A 396 -15.12 24.60 -10.73
CA PRO A 396 -14.34 25.11 -9.60
C PRO A 396 -14.98 24.86 -8.22
N ASP A 397 -16.31 24.76 -8.17
CA ASP A 397 -17.07 24.57 -6.92
C ASP A 397 -17.31 23.12 -6.51
N ALA A 398 -16.76 22.16 -7.25
CA ALA A 398 -16.94 20.74 -6.98
C ALA A 398 -16.47 20.27 -5.59
N ARG A 399 -15.79 21.12 -4.82
CA ARG A 399 -15.38 20.82 -3.44
C ARG A 399 -16.56 20.53 -2.51
N ASN A 400 -17.73 21.12 -2.77
CA ASN A 400 -18.92 20.98 -1.93
C ASN A 400 -19.85 19.86 -2.41
N ASP A 401 -19.84 19.51 -3.71
CA ASP A 401 -20.75 18.52 -4.31
C ASP A 401 -20.11 17.12 -4.51
N ALA A 402 -18.79 17.01 -4.37
CA ALA A 402 -18.04 15.79 -4.69
C ALA A 402 -18.43 14.57 -3.82
N GLY A 403 -18.91 14.78 -2.60
CA GLY A 403 -19.21 13.71 -1.67
C GLY A 403 -20.37 12.81 -2.07
N ALA A 404 -21.43 13.37 -2.65
CA ALA A 404 -22.66 12.62 -2.93
C ALA A 404 -22.62 11.89 -4.28
N SER A 405 -22.10 12.53 -5.33
CA SER A 405 -22.05 11.96 -6.69
C SER A 405 -20.97 10.89 -6.86
N LEU A 406 -19.77 11.10 -6.29
CA LEU A 406 -18.65 10.13 -6.38
C LEU A 406 -18.95 8.79 -5.70
N LEU A 407 -19.70 8.80 -4.59
CA LEU A 407 -20.07 7.57 -3.90
C LEU A 407 -21.06 6.73 -4.69
N GLN A 408 -21.92 7.35 -5.51
CA GLN A 408 -22.86 6.62 -6.38
C GLN A 408 -22.16 6.10 -7.65
N ASP A 409 -21.36 6.91 -8.33
CA ASP A 409 -20.70 6.53 -9.58
C ASP A 409 -19.44 5.69 -9.35
N SER A 410 -18.63 5.99 -8.33
CA SER A 410 -17.48 5.18 -7.96
C SER A 410 -17.88 3.87 -7.28
N GLN A 411 -19.03 3.79 -6.63
CA GLN A 411 -19.57 2.51 -6.17
C GLN A 411 -19.90 1.60 -7.35
N GLN A 412 -20.35 2.10 -8.50
CA GLN A 412 -20.52 1.27 -9.70
C GLN A 412 -19.18 0.81 -10.29
N VAL A 413 -18.09 1.59 -10.15
CA VAL A 413 -16.75 1.25 -10.66
C VAL A 413 -15.90 0.48 -9.62
N VAL A 414 -16.12 0.72 -8.32
CA VAL A 414 -15.32 0.18 -7.20
C VAL A 414 -16.05 -0.94 -6.44
N VAL A 415 -17.39 -1.05 -6.57
CA VAL A 415 -18.23 -2.04 -5.86
C VAL A 415 -17.93 -3.50 -6.29
N ARG A 416 -17.19 -3.74 -7.37
CA ARG A 416 -16.78 -5.11 -7.70
C ARG A 416 -15.62 -5.65 -6.84
N VAL A 417 -14.98 -4.85 -6.02
CA VAL A 417 -13.81 -5.27 -5.22
C VAL A 417 -14.15 -5.74 -3.80
N GLY A 418 -15.36 -5.52 -3.28
CA GLY A 418 -15.67 -5.81 -1.87
C GLY A 418 -16.99 -6.51 -1.58
N GLU A 419 -17.93 -6.57 -2.52
CA GLU A 419 -19.23 -7.25 -2.32
C GLU A 419 -19.43 -8.36 -3.35
N HIS A 420 -18.90 -9.55 -3.10
CA HIS A 420 -19.44 -10.75 -3.71
C HIS A 420 -20.82 -11.03 -3.09
N ARG A 421 -21.85 -10.39 -3.61
CA ARG A 421 -23.16 -11.03 -3.63
C ARG A 421 -23.05 -12.22 -4.56
N GLN A 422 -23.37 -13.42 -4.05
CA GLN A 422 -23.59 -14.59 -4.90
C GLN A 422 -24.41 -14.19 -6.13
N PRO A 423 -24.11 -14.70 -7.32
CA PRO A 423 -24.98 -14.50 -8.48
C PRO A 423 -26.34 -15.15 -8.14
N ARG A 424 -27.32 -14.36 -7.77
CA ARG A 424 -28.70 -14.79 -7.84
C ARG A 424 -28.99 -15.00 -9.33
N LEU A 425 -29.23 -16.24 -9.68
CA LEU A 425 -29.75 -16.62 -10.97
C LEU A 425 -30.93 -15.67 -11.34
N VAL A 426 -30.78 -15.00 -12.45
CA VAL A 426 -31.88 -14.24 -13.09
C VAL A 426 -32.95 -15.28 -13.48
N GLY A 427 -33.92 -15.52 -12.59
CA GLY A 427 -34.91 -16.57 -12.81
C GLY A 427 -36.18 -16.46 -11.97
N ASP A 428 -36.30 -15.47 -11.04
CA ASP A 428 -37.52 -15.35 -10.23
C ASP A 428 -37.95 -13.88 -10.02
N LEU A 429 -38.21 -13.17 -11.09
CA LEU A 429 -38.82 -11.83 -11.07
C LEU A 429 -39.99 -11.70 -12.08
N LEU A 430 -40.80 -12.80 -12.19
CA LEU A 430 -42.10 -12.77 -12.86
C LEU A 430 -43.09 -13.57 -12.01
N GLY A 431 -43.49 -13.04 -10.86
CA GLY A 431 -44.45 -13.73 -9.99
C GLY A 431 -44.82 -12.98 -8.73
N ALA A 432 -45.04 -11.66 -8.78
CA ALA A 432 -45.62 -10.92 -7.67
C ALA A 432 -46.21 -9.56 -8.13
N LEU A 433 -47.07 -9.60 -9.11
CA LEU A 433 -48.04 -8.52 -9.40
C LEU A 433 -49.39 -9.19 -9.69
N GLY A 434 -50.12 -9.50 -8.66
CA GLY A 434 -51.48 -10.01 -8.72
C GLY A 434 -52.10 -9.96 -7.33
N ASP A 435 -53.13 -9.16 -7.22
CA ASP A 435 -54.17 -9.12 -6.17
C ASP A 435 -53.84 -8.37 -4.87
N ALA A 436 -54.12 -7.06 -4.89
CA ALA A 436 -54.73 -6.37 -3.76
C ALA A 436 -55.97 -5.65 -4.27
N ARG A 437 -57.17 -6.18 -3.98
CA ARG A 437 -58.43 -5.47 -4.01
C ARG A 437 -58.67 -4.77 -2.67
N PRO A 438 -59.34 -3.60 -2.68
CA PRO A 438 -59.66 -2.86 -1.48
C PRO A 438 -61.02 -3.34 -0.90
N GLY A 439 -61.20 -3.26 0.40
CA GLY A 439 -62.49 -3.42 1.04
C GLY A 439 -62.42 -3.86 2.50
N GLU A 440 -62.84 -2.93 3.33
CA GLU A 440 -63.26 -2.87 4.73
C GLU A 440 -62.27 -2.52 5.77
#